data_dc81de398d856160ae2ecafbbda76733
#
_entry.id   dc81de398d856160ae2ecafbbda76733
#
_cell.length_a   1.000
_cell.length_b   1.000
_cell.length_c   1.000
_cell.angle_alpha   90.00
_cell.angle_beta   90.00
_cell.angle_gamma   90.00
#
_symmetry.space_group_name_H-M   'P 1'
#
loop_
_entity.id
_entity.type
_entity.pdbx_description
1 polymer ?
#
loop_
_entity_poly.entity_id
_entity_poly.type
_entity_poly.pdbx_seq_one_letter_code
_entity_poly.pdbx_strand_id
1 'polypeptide(L)'
;MIVRLFLAVGLMAGSAGLAADLVYDKAQLQGLDKVSGRIVSIEAPVGQTVHFGTLEMIVRTCRKRPPEEAPESAAFIDIWEIKTGEAAASLFRGWMFASSPALSALEHPVYDVWLVDCSEASKSNSSATPNPP
;
A
#
# COMPACT_ATOMS: atom_id res chain seq x y z
N MET A 1 36.00 -6.28 60.32
CA MET A 1 36.11 -6.00 58.84
C MET A 1 35.01 -6.74 58.13
N ILE A 2 33.95 -6.01 57.74
CA ILE A 2 32.80 -6.58 57.02
C ILE A 2 32.96 -6.19 55.57
N VAL A 3 33.28 -7.18 54.73
CA VAL A 3 33.32 -7.00 53.26
C VAL A 3 31.90 -7.10 52.75
N ARG A 4 31.32 -5.98 52.30
CA ARG A 4 30.04 -5.95 51.62
C ARG A 4 30.27 -6.26 50.12
N LEU A 5 29.87 -7.45 49.72
CA LEU A 5 29.82 -7.86 48.32
C LEU A 5 28.59 -7.26 47.70
N PHE A 6 28.75 -6.24 46.84
CA PHE A 6 27.66 -5.71 46.00
C PHE A 6 27.51 -6.61 44.78
N LEU A 7 26.41 -7.36 44.75
CA LEU A 7 26.00 -8.10 43.56
C LEU A 7 25.31 -7.11 42.61
N ALA A 8 25.99 -6.68 41.55
CA ALA A 8 25.40 -5.89 40.50
C ALA A 8 24.56 -6.83 39.59
N VAL A 9 23.24 -6.80 39.75
CA VAL A 9 22.32 -7.45 38.83
C VAL A 9 22.21 -6.56 37.61
N GLY A 10 22.89 -6.93 36.53
CA GLY A 10 22.77 -6.29 35.23
C GLY A 10 21.43 -6.65 34.60
N LEU A 11 20.52 -5.67 34.57
CA LEU A 11 19.26 -5.79 33.83
C LEU A 11 19.56 -5.71 32.34
N MET A 12 19.65 -6.85 31.66
CA MET A 12 19.69 -6.89 30.19
C MET A 12 18.27 -6.56 29.68
N ALA A 13 18.04 -5.29 29.31
CA ALA A 13 16.88 -4.90 28.55
C ALA A 13 17.05 -5.43 27.12
N GLY A 14 16.48 -6.61 26.85
CA GLY A 14 16.35 -7.10 25.50
C GLY A 14 15.37 -6.20 24.73
N SER A 15 15.87 -5.35 23.84
CA SER A 15 15.04 -4.64 22.89
C SER A 15 14.51 -5.67 21.88
N ALA A 16 13.23 -6.05 22.03
CA ALA A 16 12.52 -6.76 20.98
C ALA A 16 12.37 -5.80 19.79
N GLY A 17 13.28 -5.90 18.81
CA GLY A 17 13.17 -5.16 17.55
C GLY A 17 11.95 -5.65 16.79
N LEU A 18 10.90 -4.81 16.66
CA LEU A 18 9.84 -5.03 15.69
C LEU A 18 10.47 -4.92 14.30
N ALA A 19 10.32 -5.97 13.48
CA ALA A 19 10.76 -5.92 12.10
C ALA A 19 9.99 -4.81 11.38
N ALA A 20 10.73 -3.85 10.77
CA ALA A 20 10.12 -2.75 10.04
C ALA A 20 9.47 -3.25 8.74
N ASP A 21 8.34 -2.66 8.38
CA ASP A 21 7.69 -2.92 7.09
C ASP A 21 8.62 -2.53 5.93
N LEU A 22 8.51 -3.29 4.83
CA LEU A 22 9.23 -3.00 3.60
C LEU A 22 8.48 -1.94 2.80
N VAL A 23 9.20 -0.92 2.34
CA VAL A 23 8.65 0.16 1.51
C VAL A 23 8.82 -0.17 0.04
N TYR A 24 7.74 -0.05 -0.73
CA TYR A 24 7.70 -0.29 -2.16
C TYR A 24 7.33 0.99 -2.92
N ASP A 25 7.68 1.06 -4.19
CA ASP A 25 7.48 2.25 -5.03
C ASP A 25 6.28 2.14 -5.98
N LYS A 26 5.54 1.04 -5.94
CA LYS A 26 4.34 0.83 -6.75
C LYS A 26 3.25 0.11 -5.97
N ALA A 27 2.02 0.61 -6.06
CA ALA A 27 0.84 -0.10 -5.61
C ALA A 27 0.12 -0.74 -6.79
N GLN A 28 -0.42 -1.93 -6.56
CA GLN A 28 -1.38 -2.56 -7.46
C GLN A 28 -2.77 -2.42 -6.85
N LEU A 29 -3.62 -1.72 -7.55
CA LEU A 29 -5.02 -1.50 -7.19
C LEU A 29 -5.92 -2.28 -8.13
N GLN A 30 -7.15 -2.51 -7.70
CA GLN A 30 -8.24 -2.91 -8.59
C GLN A 30 -9.38 -1.91 -8.46
N GLY A 31 -10.02 -1.64 -9.59
CA GLY A 31 -11.21 -0.82 -9.66
C GLY A 31 -12.36 -1.60 -10.27
N LEU A 32 -13.55 -1.47 -9.68
CA LEU A 32 -14.80 -2.01 -10.19
C LEU A 32 -15.70 -0.87 -10.66
N ASP A 33 -16.11 -0.91 -11.92
CA ASP A 33 -17.23 -0.12 -12.42
C ASP A 33 -18.53 -0.91 -12.18
N LYS A 34 -19.35 -0.43 -11.25
CA LYS A 34 -20.59 -1.11 -10.85
C LYS A 34 -21.69 -1.05 -11.90
N VAL A 35 -21.61 -0.10 -12.83
CA VAL A 35 -22.60 0.02 -13.91
C VAL A 35 -22.37 -1.04 -14.97
N SER A 36 -21.12 -1.24 -15.39
CA SER A 36 -20.75 -2.23 -16.41
C SER A 36 -20.35 -3.59 -15.83
N GLY A 37 -20.08 -3.68 -14.52
CA GLY A 37 -19.53 -4.87 -13.88
C GLY A 37 -18.07 -5.15 -14.23
N ARG A 38 -17.36 -4.19 -14.84
CA ARG A 38 -15.98 -4.36 -15.28
C ARG A 38 -15.02 -4.15 -14.14
N ILE A 39 -14.09 -5.08 -13.96
CA ILE A 39 -12.94 -4.97 -13.05
C ILE A 39 -11.70 -4.69 -13.89
N VAL A 40 -10.91 -3.70 -13.47
CA VAL A 40 -9.61 -3.37 -14.09
C VAL A 40 -8.52 -3.37 -13.04
N SER A 41 -7.32 -3.79 -13.44
CA SER A 41 -6.11 -3.65 -12.64
C SER A 41 -5.48 -2.29 -12.93
N ILE A 42 -5.07 -1.59 -11.88
CA ILE A 42 -4.48 -0.26 -11.95
C ILE A 42 -3.12 -0.31 -11.30
N GLU A 43 -2.07 -0.05 -12.07
CA GLU A 43 -0.74 0.12 -11.53
C GLU A 43 -0.53 1.58 -11.15
N ALA A 44 -0.20 1.84 -9.89
CA ALA A 44 -0.04 3.17 -9.34
C ALA A 44 1.36 3.34 -8.76
N PRO A 45 2.31 3.89 -9.53
CA PRO A 45 3.60 4.28 -8.98
C PRO A 45 3.40 5.32 -7.86
N VAL A 46 4.11 5.15 -6.75
CA VAL A 46 4.00 6.04 -5.60
C VAL A 46 4.32 7.49 -6.00
N GLY A 47 3.45 8.42 -5.63
CA GLY A 47 3.58 9.83 -5.93
C GLY A 47 3.08 10.26 -7.31
N GLN A 48 2.63 9.34 -8.16
CA GLN A 48 2.09 9.66 -9.49
C GLN A 48 0.57 9.61 -9.48
N THR A 49 -0.07 10.54 -10.21
CA THR A 49 -1.51 10.54 -10.40
C THR A 49 -1.90 9.46 -11.40
N VAL A 50 -2.85 8.61 -11.01
CA VAL A 50 -3.49 7.62 -11.88
C VAL A 50 -4.98 7.86 -11.94
N HIS A 51 -5.62 7.40 -13.02
CA HIS A 51 -7.04 7.65 -13.29
C HIS A 51 -7.83 6.36 -13.39
N PHE A 52 -9.05 6.40 -12.90
CA PHE A 52 -10.05 5.36 -13.10
C PHE A 52 -11.43 6.00 -13.23
N GLY A 53 -12.01 5.99 -14.44
CA GLY A 53 -13.25 6.72 -14.72
C GLY A 53 -13.10 8.21 -14.39
N THR A 54 -13.96 8.74 -13.53
CA THR A 54 -13.89 10.13 -13.05
C THR A 54 -12.97 10.33 -11.85
N LEU A 55 -12.33 9.26 -11.38
CA LEU A 55 -11.47 9.30 -10.21
C LEU A 55 -10.02 9.60 -10.58
N GLU A 56 -9.40 10.48 -9.81
CA GLU A 56 -7.95 10.66 -9.75
C GLU A 56 -7.42 10.15 -8.42
N MET A 57 -6.32 9.42 -8.46
CA MET A 57 -5.74 8.78 -7.28
C MET A 57 -4.24 9.03 -7.21
N ILE A 58 -3.74 9.24 -6.01
CA ILE A 58 -2.31 9.28 -5.72
C ILE A 58 -2.04 8.36 -4.54
N VAL A 59 -1.17 7.36 -4.76
CA VAL A 59 -0.63 6.53 -3.70
C VAL A 59 0.54 7.27 -3.07
N ARG A 60 0.45 7.58 -1.78
CA ARG A 60 1.50 8.31 -1.06
C ARG A 60 2.58 7.39 -0.54
N THR A 61 2.22 6.19 -0.13
CA THR A 61 3.16 5.15 0.30
C THR A 61 2.54 3.77 0.12
N CYS A 62 3.36 2.76 -0.11
CA CYS A 62 2.94 1.36 -0.22
C CYS A 62 3.93 0.50 0.55
N ARG A 63 3.45 -0.29 1.50
CA ARG A 63 4.26 -1.06 2.43
C ARG A 63 3.77 -2.49 2.55
N LYS A 64 4.72 -3.41 2.73
CA LYS A 64 4.45 -4.82 3.03
C LYS A 64 5.10 -5.21 4.34
N ARG A 65 4.48 -6.14 5.05
CA ARG A 65 5.13 -6.83 6.16
C ARG A 65 6.31 -7.68 5.67
N PRO A 66 7.35 -7.88 6.52
CA PRO A 66 8.44 -8.79 6.20
C PRO A 66 7.94 -10.21 5.90
N PRO A 67 8.68 -11.01 5.09
CA PRO A 67 8.26 -12.37 4.71
C PRO A 67 8.03 -13.33 5.88
N GLU A 68 8.62 -13.05 7.06
CA GLU A 68 8.49 -13.85 8.27
C GLU A 68 7.13 -13.67 8.98
N GLU A 69 6.41 -12.60 8.65
CA GLU A 69 5.10 -12.29 9.22
C GLU A 69 3.97 -12.70 8.28
N ALA A 70 2.74 -12.72 8.81
CA ALA A 70 1.54 -12.92 7.98
C ALA A 70 1.48 -11.87 6.88
N PRO A 71 1.22 -12.26 5.61
CA PRO A 71 1.20 -11.32 4.49
C PRO A 71 0.19 -10.19 4.69
N GLU A 72 0.65 -8.96 4.53
CA GLU A 72 -0.17 -7.76 4.52
C GLU A 72 0.48 -6.70 3.65
N SER A 73 -0.32 -6.06 2.81
CA SER A 73 0.05 -4.85 2.08
C SER A 73 -0.84 -3.71 2.54
N ALA A 74 -0.25 -2.54 2.76
CA ALA A 74 -0.94 -1.34 3.17
C ALA A 74 -0.47 -0.15 2.34
N ALA A 75 -1.41 0.66 1.87
CA ALA A 75 -1.11 1.87 1.11
C ALA A 75 -1.90 3.05 1.64
N PHE A 76 -1.24 4.21 1.75
CA PHE A 76 -1.93 5.47 2.02
C PHE A 76 -2.27 6.13 0.69
N ILE A 77 -3.55 6.38 0.45
CA ILE A 77 -4.08 6.81 -0.84
C ILE A 77 -4.96 8.02 -0.68
N ASP A 78 -4.79 9.00 -1.58
CA ASP A 78 -5.72 10.11 -1.79
C ASP A 78 -6.52 9.85 -3.05
N ILE A 79 -7.83 10.00 -2.99
CA ILE A 79 -8.74 9.84 -4.14
C ILE A 79 -9.66 11.04 -4.24
N TRP A 80 -9.71 11.64 -5.44
CA TRP A 80 -10.62 12.72 -5.79
C TRP A 80 -11.54 12.31 -6.93
N GLU A 81 -12.69 12.94 -6.98
CA GLU A 81 -13.55 12.89 -8.15
C GLU A 81 -13.45 14.19 -8.94
N ILE A 82 -13.20 14.04 -10.23
CA ILE A 82 -13.12 15.16 -11.19
C ILE A 82 -14.28 15.03 -12.17
N LYS A 83 -15.24 15.95 -12.07
CA LYS A 83 -16.36 16.05 -13.01
C LYS A 83 -16.26 17.35 -13.79
N THR A 84 -16.62 17.30 -15.08
CA THR A 84 -16.59 18.47 -15.94
C THR A 84 -17.47 19.60 -15.39
N GLY A 85 -16.89 20.80 -15.24
CA GLY A 85 -17.60 21.98 -14.73
C GLY A 85 -17.76 22.04 -13.22
N GLU A 86 -17.24 21.09 -12.47
CA GLU A 86 -17.28 21.04 -11.01
C GLU A 86 -15.88 21.11 -10.42
N ALA A 87 -15.78 21.61 -9.17
CA ALA A 87 -14.54 21.55 -8.42
C ALA A 87 -14.22 20.10 -8.04
N ALA A 88 -12.92 19.75 -7.99
CA ALA A 88 -12.47 18.44 -7.53
C ALA A 88 -12.97 18.16 -6.11
N ALA A 89 -13.57 17.00 -5.89
CA ALA A 89 -14.09 16.58 -4.60
C ALA A 89 -13.23 15.48 -4.01
N SER A 90 -12.70 15.67 -2.80
CA SER A 90 -11.99 14.62 -2.07
C SER A 90 -12.97 13.56 -1.59
N LEU A 91 -12.75 12.30 -2.00
CA LEU A 91 -13.62 11.19 -1.66
C LEU A 91 -13.03 10.26 -0.60
N PHE A 92 -11.71 10.09 -0.63
CA PHE A 92 -11.01 9.18 0.27
C PHE A 92 -9.61 9.72 0.56
N ARG A 93 -9.20 9.64 1.80
CA ARG A 93 -7.84 9.87 2.23
C ARG A 93 -7.54 9.00 3.43
N GLY A 94 -6.74 7.98 3.25
CA GLY A 94 -6.44 7.05 4.32
C GLY A 94 -5.69 5.81 3.87
N TRP A 95 -5.61 4.87 4.80
CA TRP A 95 -4.97 3.59 4.58
C TRP A 95 -5.94 2.58 3.99
N MET A 96 -5.50 1.88 2.96
CA MET A 96 -6.13 0.66 2.45
C MET A 96 -5.26 -0.54 2.78
N PHE A 97 -5.89 -1.65 3.15
CA PHE A 97 -5.24 -2.91 3.50
C PHE A 97 -5.69 -4.01 2.56
N ALA A 98 -4.74 -4.71 1.93
CA ALA A 98 -5.05 -5.75 0.95
C ALA A 98 -5.79 -6.94 1.57
N SER A 99 -5.52 -7.27 2.84
CA SER A 99 -6.19 -8.37 3.54
C SER A 99 -7.63 -8.06 3.95
N SER A 100 -8.06 -6.80 3.92
CA SER A 100 -9.36 -6.35 4.41
C SER A 100 -10.01 -5.33 3.48
N PRO A 101 -10.21 -5.65 2.20
CA PRO A 101 -10.74 -4.68 1.24
C PRO A 101 -12.13 -4.17 1.61
N ALA A 102 -12.96 -4.97 2.26
CA ALA A 102 -14.30 -4.56 2.70
C ALA A 102 -14.29 -3.50 3.80
N LEU A 103 -13.19 -3.35 4.55
CA LEU A 103 -13.08 -2.41 5.67
C LEU A 103 -12.41 -1.09 5.28
N SER A 104 -11.64 -1.08 4.21
CA SER A 104 -10.75 0.03 3.87
C SER A 104 -10.75 0.41 2.39
N ALA A 105 -11.70 -0.07 1.60
CA ALA A 105 -11.85 0.30 0.20
C ALA A 105 -12.62 1.62 0.05
N LEU A 106 -12.40 2.32 -1.06
CA LEU A 106 -13.30 3.40 -1.47
C LEU A 106 -14.64 2.80 -1.85
N GLU A 107 -15.73 3.32 -1.26
CA GLU A 107 -17.10 3.08 -1.68
C GLU A 107 -17.67 4.33 -2.35
N HIS A 108 -18.04 4.20 -3.61
CA HIS A 108 -18.64 5.24 -4.43
C HIS A 108 -19.88 4.66 -5.11
N PRO A 109 -20.93 5.45 -5.46
CA PRO A 109 -22.11 4.90 -6.13
C PRO A 109 -21.82 4.14 -7.42
N VAL A 110 -20.76 4.51 -8.15
CA VAL A 110 -20.37 3.92 -9.45
C VAL A 110 -19.10 3.10 -9.36
N TYR A 111 -18.16 3.47 -8.51
CA TYR A 111 -16.83 2.87 -8.47
C TYR A 111 -16.48 2.32 -7.11
N ASP A 112 -15.87 1.13 -7.08
CA ASP A 112 -15.11 0.63 -5.93
C ASP A 112 -13.62 0.55 -6.30
N VAL A 113 -12.76 0.89 -5.37
CA VAL A 113 -11.30 0.76 -5.51
C VAL A 113 -10.73 0.14 -4.27
N TRP A 114 -9.83 -0.82 -4.44
CA TRP A 114 -9.15 -1.47 -3.31
C TRP A 114 -7.69 -1.81 -3.66
N LEU A 115 -6.88 -1.95 -2.61
CA LEU A 115 -5.49 -2.36 -2.71
C LEU A 115 -5.39 -3.87 -2.88
N VAL A 116 -4.52 -4.31 -3.80
CA VAL A 116 -4.19 -5.73 -4.01
C VAL A 116 -2.80 -6.05 -3.48
N ASP A 117 -1.81 -5.25 -3.85
CA ASP A 117 -0.41 -5.54 -3.54
C ASP A 117 0.48 -4.28 -3.62
N CYS A 118 1.67 -4.38 -3.03
CA CYS A 118 2.76 -3.45 -3.22
C CYS A 118 3.92 -4.17 -3.93
N SER A 119 4.58 -3.51 -4.86
CA SER A 119 5.69 -4.08 -5.62
C SER A 119 6.71 -3.01 -6.03
N GLU A 120 7.83 -3.46 -6.60
CA GLU A 120 8.84 -2.55 -7.17
C GLU A 120 8.56 -2.29 -8.64
N ALA A 121 8.50 -1.01 -9.04
CA ALA A 121 8.26 -0.59 -10.41
C ALA A 121 9.37 -1.05 -11.35
N SER A 122 10.62 -1.12 -10.88
CA SER A 122 11.81 -1.47 -11.65
C SER A 122 11.90 -2.95 -12.05
N LYS A 123 11.14 -3.83 -11.43
CA LYS A 123 11.16 -5.29 -11.70
C LYS A 123 10.26 -5.73 -12.86
N SER A 124 9.37 -4.90 -13.32
CA SER A 124 8.45 -5.24 -14.42
C SER A 124 9.09 -5.25 -15.81
N ASN A 125 10.32 -4.78 -15.95
CA ASN A 125 11.03 -4.73 -17.25
C ASN A 125 12.13 -5.80 -17.42
N SER A 126 12.25 -6.76 -16.50
CA SER A 126 13.34 -7.74 -16.52
C SER A 126 13.04 -9.02 -17.31
N SER A 127 11.96 -9.11 -18.05
CA SER A 127 11.64 -10.28 -18.86
C SER A 127 11.76 -10.07 -20.38
N ALA A 128 12.62 -9.13 -20.81
CA ALA A 128 13.08 -9.16 -22.19
C ALA A 128 14.21 -10.21 -22.28
N THR A 129 13.85 -11.44 -22.59
CA THR A 129 14.81 -12.47 -22.97
C THR A 129 15.56 -12.00 -24.24
N PRO A 130 16.89 -11.89 -24.21
CA PRO A 130 17.62 -11.65 -25.46
C PRO A 130 17.40 -12.86 -26.36
N ASN A 131 16.83 -12.61 -27.52
CA ASN A 131 16.73 -13.64 -28.55
C ASN A 131 18.16 -14.01 -28.98
N PRO A 132 18.58 -15.26 -28.94
CA PRO A 132 19.91 -15.66 -29.47
C PRO A 132 19.96 -15.43 -30.99
N PRO A 133 21.12 -15.14 -31.54
CA PRO A 133 21.31 -14.93 -32.97
C PRO A 133 21.02 -16.17 -33.80
#